data_ee23cec315d39cf9a05b0b292454a197
#
_entry.id   ee23cec315d39cf9a05b0b292454a197
#
_cell.length_a   1.000
_cell.length_b   1.000
_cell.length_c   1.000
_cell.angle_alpha   90.00
_cell.angle_beta   90.00
_cell.angle_gamma   90.00
#
_symmetry.space_group_name_H-M   'P 1'
#
loop_
_entity.id
_entity.type
_entity.pdbx_description
1 polymer ?
#
loop_
_entity_poly.entity_id
_entity_poly.type
_entity_poly.pdbx_seq_one_letter_code
_entity_poly.pdbx_strand_id
1 'polypeptide(L)'
;MKHTTLPARCKALDLMRFSHMKLLAQRYNDAMNPLVHAFFDPATATVTYVVYEAPGGACAVIDSVLDYDAKSGRTGTTSADQVIAFVREQALHCQWLLETHAHADHLSAAPYLQQHIGGEIAIGAAIGQVQQAFAPVYNLPPASTGGAQFDQLFAPDQLFCIGALQARALHVPGHTPADLAYQIGDAVFVGDTLFMPDVGSARCDFPGGSAALLYRSAQRLLSLPPETRLFMCHDYPPAGREARWEVTVAEQRAGNIHLHDGVSEEQFVAMRTRRDATLDMPTLILPAIQVNLNAGRLPEPEANGVRYLKIPLDAV
;
A
#
# COMPACT_ATOMS: atom_id res chain seq x y z
N MET A 1 30.93 -15.07 -52.66
CA MET A 1 30.22 -14.53 -51.48
C MET A 1 30.56 -13.05 -51.35
N LYS A 2 29.64 -12.18 -51.71
CA LYS A 2 29.86 -10.72 -51.66
C LYS A 2 29.30 -10.21 -50.34
N HIS A 3 30.19 -9.75 -49.41
CA HIS A 3 29.77 -9.02 -48.21
C HIS A 3 29.31 -7.61 -48.60
N THR A 4 28.02 -7.36 -48.51
CA THR A 4 27.44 -6.02 -48.64
C THR A 4 27.55 -5.33 -47.29
N THR A 5 28.49 -4.43 -47.13
CA THR A 5 28.57 -3.50 -45.97
C THR A 5 27.56 -2.38 -46.17
N LEU A 6 26.65 -2.22 -45.20
CA LEU A 6 25.72 -1.10 -45.14
C LEU A 6 26.46 0.24 -45.05
N PRO A 7 25.99 1.29 -45.77
CA PRO A 7 26.66 2.58 -45.76
C PRO A 7 26.61 3.28 -44.42
N ALA A 8 27.71 3.95 -44.06
CA ALA A 8 27.91 4.63 -42.78
C ALA A 8 26.82 5.67 -42.40
N ARG A 9 26.07 6.19 -43.35
CA ARG A 9 24.92 7.10 -43.16
C ARG A 9 23.72 6.45 -42.46
N CYS A 10 23.46 5.16 -42.67
CA CYS A 10 22.37 4.44 -41.95
C CYS A 10 22.66 4.21 -40.48
N LYS A 11 23.93 3.95 -40.14
CA LYS A 11 24.34 3.78 -38.74
C LYS A 11 24.25 5.09 -37.91
N ALA A 12 24.51 6.23 -38.53
CA ALA A 12 24.41 7.54 -37.86
C ALA A 12 22.94 7.93 -37.61
N LEU A 13 22.04 7.61 -38.51
CA LEU A 13 20.59 7.87 -38.34
C LEU A 13 19.94 6.97 -37.30
N ASP A 14 20.37 5.71 -37.19
CA ASP A 14 19.90 4.81 -36.13
C ASP A 14 20.42 5.23 -34.76
N LEU A 15 21.70 5.62 -34.65
CA LEU A 15 22.26 6.13 -33.40
C LEU A 15 21.60 7.45 -32.92
N MET A 16 21.24 8.34 -33.87
CA MET A 16 20.51 9.58 -33.55
C MET A 16 19.06 9.29 -33.14
N ARG A 17 18.37 8.32 -33.77
CA ARG A 17 17.05 7.88 -33.34
C ARG A 17 17.06 7.21 -31.96
N PHE A 18 18.06 6.35 -31.68
CA PHE A 18 18.23 5.74 -30.37
C PHE A 18 18.59 6.75 -29.27
N SER A 19 19.45 7.74 -29.58
CA SER A 19 19.74 8.85 -28.64
C SER A 19 18.54 9.74 -28.42
N HIS A 20 17.78 10.05 -29.49
CA HIS A 20 16.57 10.89 -29.35
C HIS A 20 15.44 10.16 -28.63
N MET A 21 15.25 8.86 -28.88
CA MET A 21 14.32 8.02 -28.10
C MET A 21 14.78 7.85 -26.65
N LYS A 22 16.08 7.71 -26.36
CA LYS A 22 16.61 7.73 -25.00
C LYS A 22 16.43 9.08 -24.31
N LEU A 23 16.65 10.19 -25.03
CA LEU A 23 16.42 11.55 -24.49
C LEU A 23 14.92 11.86 -24.31
N LEU A 24 14.06 11.35 -25.20
CA LEU A 24 12.60 11.43 -25.05
C LEU A 24 12.14 10.49 -23.92
N ALA A 25 12.66 9.28 -23.82
CA ALA A 25 12.42 8.40 -22.68
C ALA A 25 12.98 8.97 -21.37
N GLN A 26 14.09 9.69 -21.42
CA GLN A 26 14.67 10.36 -20.24
C GLN A 26 13.94 11.64 -19.86
N ARG A 27 13.44 12.42 -20.85
CA ARG A 27 12.50 13.54 -20.60
C ARG A 27 11.08 13.07 -20.23
N TYR A 28 10.69 11.85 -20.63
CA TYR A 28 9.46 11.20 -20.18
C TYR A 28 9.65 10.55 -18.77
N ASN A 29 10.90 10.26 -18.38
CA ASN A 29 11.31 9.83 -17.05
C ASN A 29 11.71 10.99 -16.10
N ASP A 30 11.73 12.24 -16.59
CA ASP A 30 11.52 13.41 -15.73
C ASP A 30 10.01 13.46 -15.40
N ALA A 31 9.53 12.31 -14.88
CA ALA A 31 8.19 12.11 -14.40
C ALA A 31 7.87 13.27 -13.46
N MET A 32 6.76 13.94 -13.71
CA MET A 32 6.26 14.93 -12.77
C MET A 32 6.18 14.25 -11.41
N ASN A 33 6.92 14.79 -10.44
CA ASN A 33 6.84 14.27 -9.08
C ASN A 33 5.43 14.51 -8.57
N PRO A 34 4.79 13.51 -7.99
CA PRO A 34 3.43 13.67 -7.50
C PRO A 34 3.40 14.63 -6.32
N LEU A 35 2.32 15.39 -6.22
CA LEU A 35 1.92 16.06 -4.99
C LEU A 35 1.30 15.01 -4.08
N VAL A 36 1.64 15.07 -2.79
CA VAL A 36 1.15 14.13 -1.78
C VAL A 36 0.57 14.93 -0.62
N HIS A 37 -0.67 14.62 -0.25
CA HIS A 37 -1.29 15.11 0.97
C HIS A 37 -1.57 13.96 1.90
N ALA A 38 -1.20 14.09 3.17
CA ALA A 38 -1.31 13.04 4.19
C ALA A 38 -2.35 13.40 5.24
N PHE A 39 -3.14 12.41 5.66
CA PHE A 39 -4.11 12.49 6.76
C PHE A 39 -3.72 11.44 7.80
N PHE A 40 -3.26 11.89 8.95
CA PHE A 40 -2.90 10.99 10.05
C PHE A 40 -4.10 10.76 10.96
N ASP A 41 -4.46 9.49 11.14
CA ASP A 41 -5.44 9.07 12.13
C ASP A 41 -4.73 8.63 13.42
N PRO A 42 -4.84 9.40 14.52
CA PRO A 42 -4.17 9.05 15.77
C PRO A 42 -4.79 7.83 16.49
N ALA A 43 -6.03 7.42 16.13
CA ALA A 43 -6.69 6.29 16.78
C ALA A 43 -6.10 4.94 16.34
N THR A 44 -5.69 4.84 15.09
CA THR A 44 -5.09 3.64 14.50
C THR A 44 -3.61 3.83 14.11
N ALA A 45 -3.09 5.05 14.27
CA ALA A 45 -1.75 5.48 13.83
C ALA A 45 -1.54 5.32 12.31
N THR A 46 -2.62 5.29 11.54
CA THR A 46 -2.63 5.12 10.08
C THR A 46 -2.49 6.46 9.37
N VAL A 47 -1.83 6.45 8.21
CA VAL A 47 -1.72 7.60 7.33
C VAL A 47 -2.41 7.30 6.00
N THR A 48 -3.53 7.96 5.74
CA THR A 48 -4.18 7.98 4.42
C THR A 48 -3.52 9.04 3.53
N TYR A 49 -3.27 8.71 2.27
CA TYR A 49 -2.66 9.64 1.32
C TYR A 49 -3.61 9.98 0.17
N VAL A 50 -3.59 11.25 -0.26
CA VAL A 50 -4.10 11.68 -1.56
C VAL A 50 -2.91 12.06 -2.43
N VAL A 51 -2.76 11.35 -3.55
CA VAL A 51 -1.65 11.49 -4.50
C VAL A 51 -2.20 12.02 -5.82
N TYR A 52 -1.64 13.12 -6.32
CA TYR A 52 -2.17 13.80 -7.49
C TYR A 52 -1.09 14.58 -8.25
N GLU A 53 -1.38 14.90 -9.51
CA GLU A 53 -0.47 15.62 -10.41
C GLU A 53 -0.45 17.13 -10.12
N ALA A 54 -1.64 17.71 -10.05
CA ALA A 54 -1.87 19.14 -9.83
C ALA A 54 -3.33 19.37 -9.38
N PRO A 55 -3.67 20.53 -8.78
CA PRO A 55 -5.06 20.90 -8.56
C PRO A 55 -5.89 20.81 -9.85
N GLY A 56 -7.10 20.25 -9.76
CA GLY A 56 -7.97 19.96 -10.91
C GLY A 56 -7.61 18.68 -11.69
N GLY A 57 -6.52 18.00 -11.35
CA GLY A 57 -6.06 16.77 -12.00
C GLY A 57 -6.67 15.49 -11.45
N ALA A 58 -6.18 14.36 -11.98
CA ALA A 58 -6.50 13.05 -11.44
C ALA A 58 -5.80 12.79 -10.11
N CYS A 59 -6.42 11.97 -9.24
CA CYS A 59 -5.81 11.54 -7.99
C CYS A 59 -6.06 10.06 -7.70
N ALA A 60 -5.27 9.53 -6.77
CA ALA A 60 -5.50 8.28 -6.05
C ALA A 60 -5.57 8.55 -4.55
N VAL A 61 -6.39 7.80 -3.83
CA VAL A 61 -6.39 7.72 -2.37
C VAL A 61 -5.79 6.39 -1.97
N ILE A 62 -4.89 6.38 -0.99
CA ILE A 62 -4.17 5.17 -0.55
C ILE A 62 -4.45 4.95 0.94
N ASP A 63 -4.86 3.72 1.30
CA ASP A 63 -5.09 3.22 2.66
C ASP A 63 -6.00 4.12 3.50
N SER A 64 -7.27 4.18 3.09
CA SER A 64 -8.27 5.06 3.70
C SER A 64 -8.89 4.46 4.97
N VAL A 65 -9.13 5.32 5.98
CA VAL A 65 -9.65 4.91 7.29
C VAL A 65 -11.16 5.19 7.39
N LEU A 66 -11.92 4.14 7.75
CA LEU A 66 -13.27 4.24 8.28
C LEU A 66 -13.20 4.20 9.81
N ASP A 67 -13.58 5.29 10.47
CA ASP A 67 -13.53 5.37 11.91
C ASP A 67 -14.37 4.25 12.55
N TYR A 68 -13.84 3.60 13.57
CA TYR A 68 -14.51 2.49 14.26
C TYR A 68 -14.24 2.50 15.76
N ASP A 69 -15.31 2.57 16.55
CA ASP A 69 -15.24 2.38 18.00
C ASP A 69 -15.54 0.91 18.33
N ALA A 70 -14.49 0.18 18.68
CA ALA A 70 -14.58 -1.24 19.03
C ALA A 70 -15.47 -1.54 20.25
N LYS A 71 -15.62 -0.58 21.16
CA LYS A 71 -16.42 -0.78 22.38
C LYS A 71 -17.92 -0.68 22.12
N SER A 72 -18.32 0.20 21.23
CA SER A 72 -19.72 0.41 20.87
C SER A 72 -20.15 -0.24 19.57
N GLY A 73 -19.20 -0.73 18.75
CA GLY A 73 -19.44 -1.25 17.41
C GLY A 73 -19.88 -0.16 16.42
N ARG A 74 -19.57 1.11 16.68
CA ARG A 74 -20.00 2.24 15.85
C ARG A 74 -18.95 2.57 14.80
N THR A 75 -19.40 2.73 13.56
CA THR A 75 -18.60 3.33 12.49
C THR A 75 -18.80 4.86 12.48
N GLY A 76 -17.80 5.58 11.99
CA GLY A 76 -17.82 7.01 11.72
C GLY A 76 -17.17 7.32 10.38
N THR A 77 -17.30 8.54 9.90
CA THR A 77 -16.77 8.96 8.59
C THR A 77 -15.87 10.18 8.66
N THR A 78 -15.52 10.63 9.88
CA THR A 78 -14.76 11.88 10.09
C THR A 78 -13.44 11.89 9.32
N SER A 79 -12.68 10.79 9.37
CA SER A 79 -11.41 10.65 8.65
C SER A 79 -11.63 10.66 7.13
N ALA A 80 -12.60 9.90 6.64
CA ALA A 80 -12.94 9.86 5.21
C ALA A 80 -13.53 11.20 4.71
N ASP A 81 -14.31 11.91 5.52
CA ASP A 81 -14.88 13.21 5.17
C ASP A 81 -13.80 14.29 4.99
N GLN A 82 -12.70 14.22 5.72
CA GLN A 82 -11.52 15.10 5.50
C GLN A 82 -10.90 14.85 4.12
N VAL A 83 -10.77 13.59 3.71
CA VAL A 83 -10.27 13.22 2.37
C VAL A 83 -11.21 13.75 1.28
N ILE A 84 -12.54 13.56 1.45
CA ILE A 84 -13.55 14.05 0.51
C ILE A 84 -13.50 15.58 0.39
N ALA A 85 -13.38 16.28 1.52
CA ALA A 85 -13.27 17.75 1.55
C ALA A 85 -12.04 18.22 0.77
N PHE A 86 -10.87 17.62 1.00
CA PHE A 86 -9.65 17.95 0.29
C PHE A 86 -9.74 17.70 -1.21
N VAL A 87 -10.25 16.52 -1.62
CA VAL A 87 -10.45 16.17 -3.04
C VAL A 87 -11.34 17.19 -3.74
N ARG A 88 -12.41 17.64 -3.09
CA ARG A 88 -13.33 18.66 -3.62
C ARG A 88 -12.71 20.05 -3.64
N GLU A 89 -12.00 20.46 -2.59
CA GLU A 89 -11.32 21.76 -2.51
C GLU A 89 -10.25 21.90 -3.60
N GLN A 90 -9.49 20.83 -3.84
CA GLN A 90 -8.48 20.79 -4.90
C GLN A 90 -9.07 20.51 -6.28
N ALA A 91 -10.41 20.34 -6.41
CA ALA A 91 -11.13 19.97 -7.63
C ALA A 91 -10.56 18.70 -8.32
N LEU A 92 -10.11 17.71 -7.52
CA LEU A 92 -9.48 16.49 -8.03
C LEU A 92 -10.53 15.48 -8.55
N HIS A 93 -10.08 14.66 -9.50
CA HIS A 93 -10.86 13.55 -10.06
C HIS A 93 -10.27 12.23 -9.56
N CYS A 94 -10.91 11.61 -8.58
CA CYS A 94 -10.44 10.34 -8.01
C CYS A 94 -10.59 9.22 -9.06
N GLN A 95 -9.47 8.59 -9.42
CA GLN A 95 -9.43 7.44 -10.31
C GLN A 95 -9.27 6.13 -9.55
N TRP A 96 -8.53 6.16 -8.44
CA TRP A 96 -8.18 4.98 -7.68
C TRP A 96 -8.38 5.17 -6.18
N LEU A 97 -8.88 4.12 -5.56
CA LEU A 97 -8.90 3.89 -4.12
C LEU A 97 -8.04 2.65 -3.87
N LEU A 98 -6.78 2.87 -3.49
CA LEU A 98 -5.75 1.86 -3.44
C LEU A 98 -5.60 1.32 -2.02
N GLU A 99 -5.60 0.02 -1.88
CA GLU A 99 -5.23 -0.67 -0.63
C GLU A 99 -3.85 -1.30 -0.82
N THR A 100 -2.91 -1.04 0.08
CA THR A 100 -1.60 -1.71 0.04
C THR A 100 -1.73 -3.17 0.42
N HIS A 101 -2.62 -3.49 1.35
CA HIS A 101 -2.92 -4.84 1.82
C HIS A 101 -4.31 -4.89 2.51
N ALA A 102 -4.71 -6.05 3.01
CA ALA A 102 -5.89 -6.17 3.87
C ALA A 102 -5.49 -5.83 5.32
N HIS A 103 -5.71 -4.60 5.73
CA HIS A 103 -5.34 -4.08 7.04
C HIS A 103 -6.02 -4.82 8.20
N ALA A 104 -5.27 -5.06 9.27
CA ALA A 104 -5.75 -5.71 10.50
C ALA A 104 -6.01 -4.73 11.65
N ASP A 105 -5.63 -3.47 11.49
CA ASP A 105 -5.59 -2.44 12.53
C ASP A 105 -6.60 -1.31 12.33
N HIS A 106 -7.18 -1.19 11.13
CA HIS A 106 -8.26 -0.26 10.84
C HIS A 106 -9.22 -0.82 9.76
N LEU A 107 -10.42 -0.25 9.69
CA LEU A 107 -11.38 -0.54 8.63
C LEU A 107 -11.14 0.40 7.45
N SER A 108 -11.21 -0.13 6.22
CA SER A 108 -11.11 0.69 5.00
C SER A 108 -12.38 1.50 4.74
N ALA A 109 -12.21 2.78 4.41
CA ALA A 109 -13.28 3.66 3.97
C ALA A 109 -13.49 3.66 2.44
N ALA A 110 -12.80 2.80 1.68
CA ALA A 110 -12.83 2.84 0.22
C ALA A 110 -14.25 2.82 -0.38
N PRO A 111 -15.22 2.00 0.08
CA PRO A 111 -16.59 2.04 -0.46
C PRO A 111 -17.32 3.36 -0.16
N TYR A 112 -17.06 3.97 0.99
CA TYR A 112 -17.64 5.26 1.33
C TYR A 112 -17.06 6.38 0.44
N LEU A 113 -15.74 6.38 0.26
CA LEU A 113 -15.08 7.31 -0.65
C LEU A 113 -15.56 7.11 -2.10
N GLN A 114 -15.68 5.86 -2.57
CA GLN A 114 -16.16 5.54 -3.91
C GLN A 114 -17.55 6.17 -4.19
N GLN A 115 -18.45 6.13 -3.23
CA GLN A 115 -19.78 6.74 -3.34
C GLN A 115 -19.74 8.26 -3.44
N HIS A 116 -18.74 8.93 -2.85
CA HIS A 116 -18.71 10.39 -2.72
C HIS A 116 -17.80 11.09 -3.73
N ILE A 117 -16.72 10.44 -4.16
CA ILE A 117 -15.70 11.00 -5.04
C ILE A 117 -15.35 10.10 -6.24
N GLY A 118 -15.97 8.90 -6.36
CA GLY A 118 -15.69 7.94 -7.44
C GLY A 118 -14.40 7.16 -7.20
N GLY A 119 -13.85 6.61 -8.29
CA GLY A 119 -12.64 5.80 -8.28
C GLY A 119 -12.90 4.30 -8.21
N GLU A 120 -11.92 3.51 -8.66
CA GLU A 120 -11.93 2.05 -8.59
C GLU A 120 -11.18 1.58 -7.33
N ILE A 121 -11.79 0.64 -6.58
CA ILE A 121 -11.15 0.03 -5.41
C ILE A 121 -10.21 -1.07 -5.89
N ALA A 122 -8.92 -0.93 -5.59
CA ALA A 122 -7.89 -1.82 -6.10
C ALA A 122 -6.94 -2.32 -5.00
N ILE A 123 -6.47 -3.57 -5.17
CA ILE A 123 -5.51 -4.24 -4.28
C ILE A 123 -4.62 -5.21 -5.09
N GLY A 124 -3.63 -5.82 -4.45
CA GLY A 124 -2.81 -6.88 -5.04
C GLY A 124 -3.59 -8.16 -5.37
N ALA A 125 -3.33 -8.78 -6.53
CA ALA A 125 -4.01 -10.01 -6.97
C ALA A 125 -3.83 -11.18 -5.99
N ALA A 126 -2.79 -11.16 -5.16
CA ALA A 126 -2.57 -12.19 -4.14
C ALA A 126 -3.55 -12.08 -2.95
N ILE A 127 -4.47 -11.09 -2.91
CA ILE A 127 -5.54 -10.98 -1.88
C ILE A 127 -6.33 -12.27 -1.75
N GLY A 128 -6.52 -13.01 -2.84
CA GLY A 128 -7.18 -14.33 -2.80
C GLY A 128 -6.50 -15.32 -1.85
N GLN A 129 -5.18 -15.25 -1.66
CA GLN A 129 -4.46 -16.09 -0.68
C GLN A 129 -4.79 -15.69 0.75
N VAL A 130 -4.87 -14.38 1.03
CA VAL A 130 -5.28 -13.86 2.34
C VAL A 130 -6.72 -14.26 2.65
N GLN A 131 -7.63 -14.07 1.67
CA GLN A 131 -9.03 -14.49 1.80
C GLN A 131 -9.15 -16.00 2.08
N GLN A 132 -8.36 -16.83 1.39
CA GLN A 132 -8.33 -18.29 1.63
C GLN A 132 -7.81 -18.64 3.03
N ALA A 133 -6.78 -17.94 3.52
CA ALA A 133 -6.24 -18.17 4.86
C ALA A 133 -7.26 -17.85 5.96
N PHE A 134 -8.04 -16.79 5.80
CA PHE A 134 -9.06 -16.38 6.78
C PHE A 134 -10.45 -17.00 6.54
N ALA A 135 -10.69 -17.65 5.39
CA ALA A 135 -11.98 -18.25 5.07
C ALA A 135 -12.48 -19.23 6.14
N PRO A 136 -11.66 -20.18 6.67
CA PRO A 136 -12.11 -21.06 7.74
C PRO A 136 -12.39 -20.33 9.06
N VAL A 137 -11.65 -19.28 9.37
CA VAL A 137 -11.79 -18.49 10.61
C VAL A 137 -13.16 -17.79 10.66
N TYR A 138 -13.56 -17.15 9.56
CA TYR A 138 -14.82 -16.39 9.49
C TYR A 138 -15.95 -17.15 8.81
N ASN A 139 -15.73 -18.41 8.43
CA ASN A 139 -16.69 -19.21 7.65
C ASN A 139 -17.17 -18.43 6.41
N LEU A 140 -16.20 -17.99 5.61
CA LEU A 140 -16.47 -17.26 4.37
C LEU A 140 -16.90 -18.23 3.27
N PRO A 141 -17.88 -17.86 2.41
CA PRO A 141 -18.26 -18.71 1.29
C PRO A 141 -17.11 -18.76 0.25
N PRO A 142 -16.97 -19.89 -0.50
CA PRO A 142 -15.90 -20.03 -1.51
C PRO A 142 -15.87 -18.91 -2.56
N ALA A 143 -17.02 -18.35 -2.91
CA ALA A 143 -17.13 -17.22 -3.84
C ALA A 143 -16.44 -15.93 -3.33
N SER A 144 -16.11 -15.85 -2.04
CA SER A 144 -15.47 -14.69 -1.43
C SER A 144 -13.94 -14.76 -1.40
N THR A 145 -13.31 -15.78 -2.01
CA THR A 145 -11.88 -16.05 -1.87
C THR A 145 -11.07 -15.85 -3.17
N GLY A 146 -11.61 -15.10 -4.12
CA GLY A 146 -10.97 -14.85 -5.42
C GLY A 146 -10.73 -13.37 -5.74
N GLY A 147 -10.87 -12.46 -4.77
CA GLY A 147 -10.67 -11.02 -4.98
C GLY A 147 -11.80 -10.31 -5.74
N ALA A 148 -12.90 -11.00 -6.06
CA ALA A 148 -14.01 -10.45 -6.85
C ALA A 148 -14.74 -9.26 -6.18
N GLN A 149 -14.42 -8.95 -4.93
CA GLN A 149 -14.93 -7.82 -4.18
C GLN A 149 -14.28 -6.49 -4.60
N PHE A 150 -13.10 -6.54 -5.19
CA PHE A 150 -12.34 -5.38 -5.65
C PHE A 150 -12.63 -5.11 -7.12
N ASP A 151 -12.63 -3.84 -7.52
CA ASP A 151 -12.86 -3.46 -8.92
C ASP A 151 -11.65 -3.81 -9.80
N GLN A 152 -10.43 -3.70 -9.22
CA GLN A 152 -9.19 -4.04 -9.90
C GLN A 152 -8.25 -4.85 -8.99
N LEU A 153 -7.64 -5.88 -9.57
CA LEU A 153 -6.56 -6.64 -8.96
C LEU A 153 -5.26 -6.38 -9.72
N PHE A 154 -4.26 -5.84 -9.04
CA PHE A 154 -2.94 -5.61 -9.65
C PHE A 154 -2.09 -6.88 -9.60
N ALA A 155 -1.60 -7.29 -10.77
CA ALA A 155 -0.53 -8.29 -10.86
C ALA A 155 0.79 -7.72 -10.29
N PRO A 156 1.73 -8.59 -9.87
CA PRO A 156 3.07 -8.16 -9.46
C PRO A 156 3.71 -7.25 -10.50
N ASP A 157 4.19 -6.09 -10.06
CA ASP A 157 4.89 -5.07 -10.87
C ASP A 157 4.08 -4.46 -12.02
N GLN A 158 2.75 -4.58 -11.96
CA GLN A 158 1.86 -3.99 -12.96
C GLN A 158 1.99 -2.47 -13.01
N LEU A 159 2.11 -1.95 -14.23
CA LEU A 159 2.06 -0.52 -14.51
C LEU A 159 0.60 -0.06 -14.63
N PHE A 160 0.32 1.13 -14.12
CA PHE A 160 -0.95 1.82 -14.28
C PHE A 160 -0.73 3.34 -14.30
N CYS A 161 -1.77 4.13 -14.42
CA CYS A 161 -1.67 5.59 -14.47
C CYS A 161 -2.67 6.25 -13.50
N ILE A 162 -2.29 7.42 -12.99
CA ILE A 162 -3.15 8.37 -12.27
C ILE A 162 -3.08 9.67 -13.06
N GLY A 163 -4.05 9.89 -13.98
CA GLY A 163 -3.91 10.94 -14.98
C GLY A 163 -2.65 10.75 -15.85
N ALA A 164 -1.74 11.72 -15.80
CA ALA A 164 -0.45 11.63 -16.51
C ALA A 164 0.66 10.99 -15.64
N LEU A 165 0.45 10.81 -14.34
CA LEU A 165 1.42 10.16 -13.45
C LEU A 165 1.50 8.67 -13.77
N GLN A 166 2.71 8.19 -14.06
CA GLN A 166 2.98 6.76 -14.18
C GLN A 166 3.14 6.14 -12.80
N ALA A 167 2.49 5.02 -12.59
CA ALA A 167 2.51 4.28 -11.33
C ALA A 167 2.82 2.79 -11.56
N ARG A 168 3.37 2.15 -10.54
CA ARG A 168 3.67 0.73 -10.51
C ARG A 168 3.25 0.13 -9.18
N ALA A 169 2.54 -0.99 -9.23
CA ALA A 169 2.18 -1.81 -8.08
C ALA A 169 3.30 -2.82 -7.80
N LEU A 170 4.26 -2.45 -6.95
CA LEU A 170 5.39 -3.31 -6.57
C LEU A 170 4.90 -4.39 -5.60
N HIS A 171 5.06 -5.67 -5.95
CA HIS A 171 4.77 -6.76 -5.02
C HIS A 171 5.87 -6.87 -3.97
N VAL A 172 5.51 -6.68 -2.71
CA VAL A 172 6.42 -6.61 -1.55
C VAL A 172 5.92 -7.51 -0.40
N PRO A 173 5.73 -8.83 -0.66
CA PRO A 173 5.13 -9.74 0.30
C PRO A 173 6.01 -9.90 1.53
N GLY A 174 5.37 -10.21 2.66
CA GLY A 174 6.10 -10.55 3.88
C GLY A 174 5.32 -10.27 5.14
N HIS A 175 4.69 -9.10 5.29
CA HIS A 175 3.69 -8.86 6.30
C HIS A 175 2.42 -9.68 5.98
N THR A 176 1.93 -9.56 4.76
CA THR A 176 0.96 -10.48 4.16
C THR A 176 1.46 -11.01 2.81
N PRO A 177 0.85 -12.07 2.23
CA PRO A 177 1.18 -12.51 0.87
C PRO A 177 0.81 -11.50 -0.23
N ALA A 178 -0.11 -10.58 0.06
CA ALA A 178 -0.72 -9.68 -0.92
C ALA A 178 -0.15 -8.27 -0.90
N ASP A 179 0.84 -7.98 -0.06
CA ASP A 179 1.36 -6.65 0.12
C ASP A 179 1.85 -6.02 -1.19
N LEU A 180 1.41 -4.79 -1.43
CA LEU A 180 1.91 -3.94 -2.49
C LEU A 180 2.54 -2.68 -1.90
N ALA A 181 3.58 -2.19 -2.58
CA ALA A 181 3.98 -0.80 -2.47
C ALA A 181 3.63 -0.09 -3.79
N TYR A 182 3.10 1.12 -3.71
CA TYR A 182 2.77 1.90 -4.90
C TYR A 182 3.86 2.91 -5.19
N GLN A 183 4.61 2.68 -6.27
CA GLN A 183 5.60 3.63 -6.77
C GLN A 183 4.95 4.58 -7.77
N ILE A 184 5.01 5.90 -7.50
CA ILE A 184 4.42 6.95 -8.32
C ILE A 184 5.46 8.07 -8.45
N GLY A 185 6.09 8.18 -9.61
CA GLY A 185 7.22 9.10 -9.80
C GLY A 185 8.37 8.80 -8.82
N ASP A 186 8.76 9.78 -8.03
CA ASP A 186 9.80 9.70 -6.99
C ASP A 186 9.26 9.23 -5.62
N ALA A 187 7.95 9.07 -5.47
CA ALA A 187 7.27 8.66 -4.24
C ALA A 187 6.96 7.16 -4.24
N VAL A 188 7.13 6.49 -3.09
CA VAL A 188 6.75 5.10 -2.88
C VAL A 188 5.96 4.98 -1.57
N PHE A 189 4.72 4.51 -1.66
CA PHE A 189 3.84 4.21 -0.54
C PHE A 189 4.05 2.77 -0.16
N VAL A 190 4.70 2.51 0.97
CA VAL A 190 5.35 1.22 1.24
C VAL A 190 4.45 0.20 1.94
N GLY A 191 3.22 0.58 2.31
CA GLY A 191 2.35 -0.26 3.14
C GLY A 191 3.07 -0.69 4.43
N ASP A 192 2.81 -1.90 4.89
CA ASP A 192 3.43 -2.51 6.06
C ASP A 192 4.71 -3.28 5.72
N THR A 193 5.55 -2.70 4.86
CA THR A 193 6.90 -3.24 4.60
C THR A 193 7.95 -2.57 5.49
N LEU A 194 7.93 -1.25 5.55
CA LEU A 194 8.83 -0.40 6.33
C LEU A 194 8.02 0.59 7.16
N PHE A 195 8.52 0.89 8.34
CA PHE A 195 8.06 2.00 9.17
C PHE A 195 9.14 3.07 9.29
N MET A 196 8.88 4.14 10.03
CA MET A 196 9.91 5.15 10.29
C MET A 196 11.18 4.49 10.83
N PRO A 197 12.38 5.04 10.57
CA PRO A 197 13.64 4.41 10.94
C PRO A 197 13.73 3.99 12.41
N ASP A 198 13.17 4.78 13.31
CA ASP A 198 13.14 4.54 14.76
C ASP A 198 12.04 3.53 15.20
N VAL A 199 11.19 3.09 14.28
CA VAL A 199 10.16 2.05 14.49
C VAL A 199 10.53 0.73 13.80
N GLY A 200 11.08 0.80 12.58
CA GLY A 200 11.72 -0.32 11.88
C GLY A 200 10.85 -0.97 10.81
N SER A 201 10.19 -2.09 11.09
CA SER A 201 9.42 -2.89 10.12
C SER A 201 8.17 -3.50 10.75
N ALA A 202 7.20 -3.89 9.90
CA ALA A 202 6.00 -4.59 10.35
C ALA A 202 6.28 -6.00 10.88
N ARG A 203 5.29 -6.59 11.54
CA ARG A 203 5.24 -8.00 11.96
C ARG A 203 4.98 -8.93 10.78
N CYS A 204 5.32 -10.22 10.94
CA CYS A 204 5.18 -11.22 9.88
C CYS A 204 4.50 -12.51 10.35
N ASP A 205 3.84 -12.51 11.49
CA ASP A 205 3.23 -13.67 12.13
C ASP A 205 1.74 -13.86 11.80
N PHE A 206 1.22 -13.07 10.85
CA PHE A 206 -0.10 -13.32 10.29
C PHE A 206 -0.12 -14.52 9.35
N PRO A 207 -1.29 -15.16 9.13
CA PRO A 207 -1.42 -16.26 8.19
C PRO A 207 -0.85 -15.93 6.81
N GLY A 208 0.18 -16.65 6.39
CA GLY A 208 0.90 -16.43 5.13
C GLY A 208 2.02 -15.38 5.20
N GLY A 209 2.27 -14.77 6.36
CA GLY A 209 3.41 -13.87 6.59
C GLY A 209 4.74 -14.59 6.60
N SER A 210 5.83 -13.87 6.32
CA SER A 210 7.18 -14.42 6.25
C SER A 210 8.25 -13.34 6.48
N ALA A 211 9.01 -13.46 7.54
CA ALA A 211 10.10 -12.53 7.83
C ALA A 211 11.19 -12.53 6.73
N ALA A 212 11.49 -13.68 6.13
CA ALA A 212 12.43 -13.77 5.03
C ALA A 212 11.95 -13.04 3.76
N LEU A 213 10.64 -13.16 3.44
CA LEU A 213 10.04 -12.42 2.33
C LEU A 213 10.00 -10.92 2.65
N LEU A 214 9.65 -10.52 3.86
CA LEU A 214 9.64 -9.11 4.26
C LEU A 214 11.04 -8.49 4.14
N TYR A 215 12.09 -9.20 4.57
CA TYR A 215 13.47 -8.74 4.39
C TYR A 215 13.77 -8.46 2.91
N ARG A 216 13.48 -9.43 2.03
CA ARG A 216 13.74 -9.29 0.58
C ARG A 216 12.90 -8.17 -0.05
N SER A 217 11.67 -8.01 0.36
CA SER A 217 10.78 -6.91 -0.05
C SER A 217 11.33 -5.55 0.40
N ALA A 218 11.75 -5.44 1.65
CA ALA A 218 12.38 -4.23 2.16
C ALA A 218 13.70 -3.92 1.41
N GLN A 219 14.58 -4.92 1.18
CA GLN A 219 15.81 -4.73 0.41
C GLN A 219 15.53 -4.27 -1.02
N ARG A 220 14.45 -4.76 -1.63
CA ARG A 220 13.99 -4.29 -2.94
C ARG A 220 13.66 -2.79 -2.90
N LEU A 221 12.91 -2.32 -1.92
CA LEU A 221 12.60 -0.89 -1.74
C LEU A 221 13.85 -0.07 -1.44
N LEU A 222 14.74 -0.58 -0.58
CA LEU A 222 16.00 0.08 -0.21
C LEU A 222 17.04 0.09 -1.33
N SER A 223 16.81 -0.67 -2.44
CA SER A 223 17.65 -0.62 -3.65
C SER A 223 17.27 0.50 -4.63
N LEU A 224 16.17 1.22 -4.38
CA LEU A 224 15.77 2.38 -5.14
C LEU A 224 16.79 3.54 -4.95
N PRO A 225 16.77 4.58 -5.83
CA PRO A 225 17.63 5.74 -5.66
C PRO A 225 17.58 6.32 -4.26
N PRO A 226 18.71 6.77 -3.68
CA PRO A 226 18.79 7.21 -2.28
C PRO A 226 17.87 8.38 -1.94
N GLU A 227 17.52 9.21 -2.93
CA GLU A 227 16.61 10.36 -2.81
C GLU A 227 15.12 9.99 -2.94
N THR A 228 14.79 8.73 -3.28
CA THR A 228 13.39 8.28 -3.38
C THR A 228 12.68 8.51 -2.05
N ARG A 229 11.52 9.17 -2.12
CA ARG A 229 10.67 9.44 -0.96
C ARG A 229 9.81 8.21 -0.64
N LEU A 230 9.93 7.71 0.58
CA LEU A 230 9.15 6.61 1.09
C LEU A 230 8.07 7.16 2.04
N PHE A 231 6.82 6.75 1.83
CA PHE A 231 5.66 7.15 2.61
C PHE A 231 5.15 5.95 3.40
N MET A 232 5.14 6.08 4.73
CA MET A 232 4.79 5.00 5.68
C MET A 232 3.29 4.90 5.83
N CYS A 233 2.75 3.68 5.90
CA CYS A 233 1.34 3.44 6.18
C CYS A 233 0.99 3.79 7.63
N HIS A 234 1.90 3.53 8.55
CA HIS A 234 1.73 3.78 9.97
C HIS A 234 2.94 4.48 10.58
N ASP A 235 2.68 5.29 11.60
CA ASP A 235 3.73 5.76 12.49
C ASP A 235 3.33 5.56 13.95
N TYR A 236 4.13 4.82 14.69
CA TYR A 236 4.02 4.55 16.12
C TYR A 236 5.13 5.32 16.85
N PRO A 237 5.01 6.66 17.01
CA PRO A 237 6.12 7.47 17.45
C PRO A 237 6.57 7.09 18.84
N PRO A 238 7.89 6.94 19.08
CA PRO A 238 8.44 6.83 20.42
C PRO A 238 8.07 8.05 21.27
N ALA A 239 8.05 7.88 22.61
CA ALA A 239 7.70 8.95 23.52
C ALA A 239 8.50 10.24 23.26
N GLY A 240 7.79 11.36 23.06
CA GLY A 240 8.36 12.69 22.82
C GLY A 240 8.62 13.03 21.35
N ARG A 241 8.32 12.13 20.39
CA ARG A 241 8.34 12.43 18.97
C ARG A 241 6.92 12.60 18.41
N GLU A 242 6.71 13.62 17.61
CA GLU A 242 5.48 13.75 16.83
C GLU A 242 5.43 12.74 15.69
N ALA A 243 4.22 12.42 15.21
CA ALA A 243 4.04 11.51 14.09
C ALA A 243 4.69 12.06 12.80
N ARG A 244 5.37 11.19 12.07
CA ARG A 244 5.99 11.45 10.77
C ARG A 244 5.74 10.27 9.84
N TRP A 245 5.70 10.52 8.55
CA TRP A 245 5.35 9.50 7.57
C TRP A 245 6.14 9.57 6.26
N GLU A 246 7.07 10.51 6.12
CA GLU A 246 7.93 10.63 4.96
C GLU A 246 9.39 10.53 5.39
N VAL A 247 10.16 9.75 4.61
CA VAL A 247 11.60 9.53 4.82
C VAL A 247 12.22 9.11 3.48
N THR A 248 13.51 9.35 3.28
CA THR A 248 14.22 8.89 2.09
C THR A 248 14.76 7.48 2.23
N VAL A 249 15.04 6.82 1.08
CA VAL A 249 15.76 5.53 1.06
C VAL A 249 17.11 5.66 1.78
N ALA A 250 17.83 6.76 1.58
CA ALA A 250 19.12 7.01 2.24
C ALA A 250 19.00 7.01 3.77
N GLU A 251 17.97 7.69 4.30
CA GLU A 251 17.72 7.75 5.76
C GLU A 251 17.31 6.39 6.32
N GLN A 252 16.50 5.61 5.60
CA GLN A 252 16.15 4.24 5.97
C GLN A 252 17.39 3.36 6.05
N ARG A 253 18.23 3.38 5.02
CA ARG A 253 19.47 2.61 4.97
C ARG A 253 20.44 2.98 6.08
N ALA A 254 20.52 4.26 6.43
CA ALA A 254 21.42 4.74 7.47
C ALA A 254 20.92 4.42 8.89
N GLY A 255 19.60 4.50 9.13
CA GLY A 255 19.07 4.59 10.49
C GLY A 255 17.96 3.61 10.87
N ASN A 256 17.44 2.77 9.95
CA ASN A 256 16.38 1.84 10.33
C ASN A 256 16.86 0.80 11.33
N ILE A 257 16.22 0.78 12.51
CA ILE A 257 16.65 -0.08 13.65
C ILE A 257 16.58 -1.59 13.35
N HIS A 258 15.86 -2.00 12.30
CA HIS A 258 15.72 -3.40 11.90
C HIS A 258 16.43 -3.74 10.58
N LEU A 259 16.63 -2.75 9.68
CA LEU A 259 16.97 -2.97 8.28
C LEU A 259 18.02 -1.99 7.73
N HIS A 260 18.80 -1.32 8.62
CA HIS A 260 19.91 -0.48 8.18
C HIS A 260 20.97 -1.28 7.40
N ASP A 261 21.82 -0.58 6.67
CA ASP A 261 22.92 -1.23 5.93
C ASP A 261 23.77 -2.12 6.84
N GLY A 262 24.04 -3.35 6.37
CA GLY A 262 24.84 -4.34 7.08
C GLY A 262 24.04 -5.39 7.87
N VAL A 263 22.71 -5.23 8.01
CA VAL A 263 21.85 -6.28 8.60
C VAL A 263 21.64 -7.39 7.58
N SER A 264 21.97 -8.64 7.95
CA SER A 264 21.74 -9.80 7.08
C SER A 264 20.30 -10.35 7.19
N GLU A 265 19.88 -11.16 6.20
CA GLU A 265 18.57 -11.82 6.22
C GLU A 265 18.41 -12.67 7.48
N GLU A 266 19.43 -13.43 7.87
CA GLU A 266 19.40 -14.30 9.06
C GLU A 266 19.25 -13.50 10.35
N GLN A 267 19.96 -12.36 10.45
CA GLN A 267 19.84 -11.46 11.61
C GLN A 267 18.44 -10.86 11.72
N PHE A 268 17.90 -10.39 10.59
CA PHE A 268 16.55 -9.84 10.52
C PHE A 268 15.48 -10.87 10.88
N VAL A 269 15.54 -12.07 10.26
CA VAL A 269 14.57 -13.15 10.52
C VAL A 269 14.60 -13.55 12.00
N ALA A 270 15.81 -13.75 12.57
CA ALA A 270 15.93 -14.11 13.99
C ALA A 270 15.39 -13.01 14.92
N MET A 271 15.62 -11.74 14.61
CA MET A 271 15.09 -10.59 15.36
C MET A 271 13.57 -10.55 15.24
N ARG A 272 13.04 -10.61 13.99
CA ARG A 272 11.62 -10.45 13.70
C ARG A 272 10.78 -11.57 14.34
N THR A 273 11.18 -12.83 14.17
CA THR A 273 10.52 -13.98 14.79
C THR A 273 10.45 -13.85 16.32
N ARG A 274 11.56 -13.44 16.93
CA ARG A 274 11.61 -13.26 18.39
C ARG A 274 10.72 -12.11 18.86
N ARG A 275 10.68 -11.00 18.13
CA ARG A 275 9.86 -9.84 18.46
C ARG A 275 8.37 -10.16 18.23
N ASP A 276 8.00 -10.79 17.14
CA ASP A 276 6.61 -11.13 16.83
C ASP A 276 5.98 -12.02 17.89
N ALA A 277 6.74 -13.00 18.41
CA ALA A 277 6.28 -13.88 19.49
C ALA A 277 5.93 -13.15 20.81
N THR A 278 6.25 -11.86 20.92
CA THR A 278 5.96 -11.02 22.13
C THR A 278 4.92 -9.94 21.85
N LEU A 279 4.38 -9.85 20.65
CA LEU A 279 3.40 -8.83 20.30
C LEU A 279 1.98 -9.34 20.54
N ASP A 280 1.17 -8.51 21.17
CA ASP A 280 -0.27 -8.73 21.20
C ASP A 280 -0.88 -8.64 19.79
N MET A 281 -2.04 -9.26 19.57
CA MET A 281 -2.80 -9.11 18.33
C MET A 281 -3.27 -7.67 18.18
N PRO A 282 -3.35 -7.14 16.94
CA PRO A 282 -3.92 -5.81 16.72
C PRO A 282 -5.33 -5.70 17.28
N THR A 283 -5.63 -4.62 17.95
CA THR A 283 -6.91 -4.41 18.64
C THR A 283 -8.13 -4.60 17.74
N LEU A 284 -8.00 -4.23 16.48
CA LEU A 284 -9.11 -4.28 15.50
C LEU A 284 -9.02 -5.46 14.53
N ILE A 285 -8.13 -6.44 14.74
CA ILE A 285 -7.97 -7.55 13.78
C ILE A 285 -9.30 -8.25 13.46
N LEU A 286 -10.13 -8.51 14.47
CA LEU A 286 -11.39 -9.23 14.25
C LEU A 286 -12.38 -8.44 13.38
N PRO A 287 -12.71 -7.17 13.64
CA PRO A 287 -13.56 -6.39 12.77
C PRO A 287 -12.90 -6.04 11.43
N ALA A 288 -11.63 -5.61 11.45
CA ALA A 288 -10.95 -5.07 10.28
C ALA A 288 -10.80 -6.11 9.16
N ILE A 289 -10.30 -7.31 9.47
CA ILE A 289 -10.10 -8.35 8.47
C ILE A 289 -11.39 -8.71 7.75
N GLN A 290 -12.52 -8.87 8.46
CA GLN A 290 -13.80 -9.21 7.82
C GLN A 290 -14.26 -8.14 6.82
N VAL A 291 -14.08 -6.87 7.16
CA VAL A 291 -14.47 -5.74 6.33
C VAL A 291 -13.50 -5.58 5.16
N ASN A 292 -12.20 -5.63 5.43
CA ASN A 292 -11.16 -5.36 4.43
C ASN A 292 -10.99 -6.50 3.41
N LEU A 293 -11.21 -7.76 3.80
CA LEU A 293 -11.31 -8.86 2.84
C LEU A 293 -12.51 -8.71 1.88
N ASN A 294 -13.49 -7.90 2.25
CA ASN A 294 -14.66 -7.55 1.44
C ASN A 294 -14.53 -6.15 0.81
N ALA A 295 -13.30 -5.72 0.52
CA ALA A 295 -12.98 -4.42 -0.08
C ALA A 295 -13.58 -3.24 0.71
N GLY A 296 -13.54 -3.28 2.03
CA GLY A 296 -14.07 -2.25 2.92
C GLY A 296 -15.60 -2.28 3.10
N ARG A 297 -16.31 -3.21 2.45
CA ARG A 297 -17.78 -3.30 2.54
C ARG A 297 -18.18 -3.96 3.85
N LEU A 298 -19.05 -3.28 4.59
CA LEU A 298 -19.69 -3.85 5.77
C LEU A 298 -20.59 -5.02 5.38
N PRO A 299 -20.81 -6.00 6.28
CA PRO A 299 -21.77 -7.09 6.05
C PRO A 299 -23.16 -6.59 5.72
N GLU A 300 -23.93 -7.36 4.95
CA GLU A 300 -25.34 -7.05 4.70
C GLU A 300 -26.16 -7.08 6.00
N PRO A 301 -27.19 -6.22 6.13
CA PRO A 301 -28.04 -6.23 7.30
C PRO A 301 -28.86 -7.52 7.35
N GLU A 302 -29.00 -8.08 8.54
CA GLU A 302 -29.88 -9.22 8.78
C GLU A 302 -31.37 -8.81 8.80
N ALA A 303 -32.29 -9.74 9.03
CA ALA A 303 -33.74 -9.54 8.95
C ALA A 303 -34.27 -8.41 9.89
N ASN A 304 -33.53 -8.10 10.94
CA ASN A 304 -33.83 -7.00 11.87
C ASN A 304 -33.25 -5.65 11.46
N GLY A 305 -32.60 -5.56 10.29
CA GLY A 305 -31.95 -4.37 9.79
C GLY A 305 -30.59 -4.04 10.41
N VAL A 306 -30.06 -4.90 11.28
CA VAL A 306 -28.77 -4.71 11.95
C VAL A 306 -27.67 -5.49 11.22
N ARG A 307 -26.49 -4.88 11.07
CA ARG A 307 -25.28 -5.53 10.54
C ARG A 307 -24.49 -6.13 11.69
N TYR A 308 -23.93 -7.31 11.47
CA TYR A 308 -23.17 -8.03 12.48
C TYR A 308 -21.79 -8.41 11.95
N LEU A 309 -20.75 -8.23 12.78
CA LEU A 309 -19.43 -8.81 12.60
C LEU A 309 -19.30 -10.06 13.46
N LYS A 310 -18.63 -11.07 12.95
CA LYS A 310 -18.40 -12.33 13.68
C LYS A 310 -17.21 -12.16 14.63
N ILE A 311 -17.32 -12.76 15.80
CA ILE A 311 -16.19 -12.95 16.71
C ILE A 311 -15.90 -14.45 16.77
N PRO A 312 -14.86 -14.95 16.07
CA PRO A 312 -14.47 -16.35 16.17
C PRO A 312 -13.85 -16.61 17.54
N LEU A 313 -14.34 -17.62 18.23
CA LEU A 313 -13.81 -17.99 19.54
C LEU A 313 -12.71 -19.04 19.34
N ASP A 314 -11.57 -18.84 20.00
CA ASP A 314 -10.42 -19.75 20.01
C ASP A 314 -9.88 -20.11 18.60
N ALA A 315 -10.00 -19.20 17.62
CA ALA A 315 -9.67 -19.49 16.21
C ALA A 315 -8.67 -18.49 15.58
N VAL A 316 -8.18 -17.50 16.32
CA VAL A 316 -7.20 -16.51 15.88
C VAL A 316 -6.07 -16.40 16.90
#